data_8215d1ad8fbb67634b10de84bcc97830
#
_entry.id   8215d1ad8fbb67634b10de84bcc97830
#
_cell.length_a   1.000
_cell.length_b   1.000
_cell.length_c   1.000
_cell.angle_alpha   90.00
_cell.angle_beta   90.00
_cell.angle_gamma   90.00
#
_symmetry.space_group_name_H-M   'P 1'
#
loop_
_entity.id
_entity.type
_entity.pdbx_description
1 polymer ?
#
loop_
_entity_poly.entity_id
_entity_poly.type
_entity_poly.pdbx_seq_one_letter_code
_entity_poly.pdbx_strand_id
1 'polypeptide(L)'
;HVLDLFCGMGNFTLPLAKRVKSAVGIEGVFDMVQKAQANAQFNHIDNVEFYQADLDQSFSEQPWSKQHFNKILLDPPRSGAAFALNALCELGAESILYVSCNPATLVRDAEILRSFGYRIIKTAMIDMFPHTSHLESVTLFIK
;
A
#
# COMPACT_ATOMS: atom_id res chain seq x y z
N HIS A 1 8.07 8.47 7.14
CA HIS A 1 7.68 8.56 5.74
C HIS A 1 6.94 7.29 5.35
N VAL A 2 5.77 7.42 4.76
CA VAL A 2 4.89 6.28 4.40
C VAL A 2 4.66 6.25 2.89
N LEU A 3 4.73 5.06 2.31
CA LEU A 3 4.31 4.78 0.95
C LEU A 3 3.00 3.99 0.99
N ASP A 4 2.00 4.43 0.24
CA ASP A 4 0.68 3.80 0.11
C ASP A 4 0.48 3.37 -1.34
N LEU A 5 0.55 2.07 -1.61
CA LEU A 5 0.40 1.49 -2.93
C LEU A 5 -1.04 0.99 -3.13
N PHE A 6 -1.57 1.21 -4.32
CA PHE A 6 -2.99 1.03 -4.65
C PHE A 6 -3.88 2.00 -3.87
N CYS A 7 -3.44 3.27 -3.75
CA CYS A 7 -4.03 4.23 -2.83
C CYS A 7 -5.44 4.73 -3.23
N GLY A 8 -5.89 4.43 -4.45
CA GLY A 8 -7.18 4.89 -4.95
C GLY A 8 -7.31 6.42 -4.87
N MET A 9 -8.38 6.88 -4.24
CA MET A 9 -8.65 8.31 -4.00
C MET A 9 -7.98 8.87 -2.73
N GLY A 10 -7.02 8.14 -2.15
CA GLY A 10 -6.31 8.54 -0.94
C GLY A 10 -7.02 8.15 0.37
N ASN A 11 -7.86 7.12 0.35
CA ASN A 11 -8.67 6.73 1.50
C ASN A 11 -7.84 6.38 2.75
N PHE A 12 -6.67 5.77 2.58
CA PHE A 12 -5.70 5.52 3.65
C PHE A 12 -4.62 6.60 3.69
N THR A 13 -4.13 7.06 2.54
CA THR A 13 -3.05 8.04 2.44
C THR A 13 -3.37 9.31 3.24
N LEU A 14 -4.57 9.87 3.09
CA LEU A 14 -4.93 11.15 3.71
C LEU A 14 -5.08 11.06 5.23
N PRO A 15 -5.77 10.05 5.81
CA PRO A 15 -5.77 9.85 7.26
C PRO A 15 -4.38 9.59 7.84
N LEU A 16 -3.53 8.83 7.13
CA LEU A 16 -2.15 8.57 7.54
C LEU A 16 -1.31 9.86 7.53
N ALA A 17 -1.44 10.70 6.51
CA ALA A 17 -0.71 11.95 6.39
C ALA A 17 -0.86 12.87 7.62
N LYS A 18 -2.04 12.86 8.25
CA LYS A 18 -2.29 13.62 9.50
C LYS A 18 -1.48 13.11 10.70
N ARG A 19 -0.81 11.95 10.61
CA ARG A 19 -0.11 11.28 11.71
C ARG A 19 1.35 10.98 11.42
N VAL A 20 1.83 11.32 10.22
CA VAL A 20 3.19 11.03 9.77
C VAL A 20 3.86 12.28 9.21
N LYS A 21 5.17 12.23 9.01
CA LYS A 21 5.92 13.38 8.48
C LYS A 21 5.57 13.64 7.02
N SER A 22 5.45 12.58 6.21
CA SER A 22 4.97 12.67 4.83
C SER A 22 4.39 11.32 4.38
N ALA A 23 3.51 11.37 3.39
CA ALA A 23 2.97 10.20 2.72
C ALA A 23 3.04 10.37 1.20
N VAL A 24 3.25 9.25 0.51
CA VAL A 24 3.21 9.17 -0.95
C VAL A 24 2.20 8.10 -1.33
N GLY A 25 1.22 8.46 -2.14
CA GLY A 25 0.22 7.54 -2.68
C GLY A 25 0.50 7.21 -4.15
N ILE A 26 0.44 5.93 -4.50
CA ILE A 26 0.64 5.45 -5.87
C ILE A 26 -0.62 4.71 -6.32
N GLU A 27 -1.10 5.06 -7.51
CA GLU A 27 -2.31 4.50 -8.10
C GLU A 27 -2.16 4.39 -9.62
N GLY A 28 -2.68 3.30 -10.20
CA GLY A 28 -2.61 3.06 -11.64
C GLY A 28 -3.60 3.90 -12.46
N VAL A 29 -4.74 4.25 -11.86
CA VAL A 29 -5.83 4.94 -12.55
C VAL A 29 -5.69 6.45 -12.40
N PHE A 30 -5.44 7.16 -13.51
CA PHE A 30 -5.20 8.60 -13.52
C PHE A 30 -6.32 9.41 -12.83
N ASP A 31 -7.59 9.11 -13.11
CA ASP A 31 -8.73 9.81 -12.51
C ASP A 31 -8.77 9.66 -10.99
N MET A 32 -8.32 8.53 -10.45
CA MET A 32 -8.22 8.31 -9.00
C MET A 32 -7.12 9.17 -8.39
N VAL A 33 -5.96 9.28 -9.06
CA VAL A 33 -4.86 10.16 -8.65
C VAL A 33 -5.32 11.62 -8.60
N GLN A 34 -6.04 12.08 -9.63
CA GLN A 34 -6.60 13.44 -9.63
C GLN A 34 -7.58 13.67 -8.47
N LYS A 35 -8.45 12.70 -8.19
CA LYS A 35 -9.36 12.76 -7.05
C LYS A 35 -8.62 12.77 -5.72
N ALA A 36 -7.56 11.96 -5.57
CA ALA A 36 -6.73 11.96 -4.36
C ALA A 36 -6.08 13.33 -4.12
N GLN A 37 -5.53 13.96 -5.17
CA GLN A 37 -4.98 15.32 -5.11
C GLN A 37 -6.04 16.36 -4.72
N ALA A 38 -7.22 16.30 -5.35
CA ALA A 38 -8.33 17.20 -5.00
C ALA A 38 -8.80 17.00 -3.55
N ASN A 39 -8.88 15.75 -3.08
CA ASN A 39 -9.22 15.42 -1.71
C ASN A 39 -8.19 15.95 -0.71
N ALA A 40 -6.88 15.87 -1.04
CA ALA A 40 -5.82 16.44 -0.21
C ALA A 40 -5.98 17.97 -0.07
N GLN A 41 -6.19 18.65 -1.19
CA GLN A 41 -6.41 20.10 -1.21
C GLN A 41 -7.66 20.49 -0.40
N PHE A 42 -8.78 19.79 -0.62
CA PHE A 42 -10.04 20.06 0.10
C PHE A 42 -9.90 19.88 1.61
N ASN A 43 -9.09 18.91 2.05
CA ASN A 43 -8.84 18.62 3.46
C ASN A 43 -7.65 19.39 4.05
N HIS A 44 -7.01 20.30 3.29
CA HIS A 44 -5.84 21.07 3.71
C HIS A 44 -4.67 20.18 4.18
N ILE A 45 -4.42 19.08 3.46
CA ILE A 45 -3.32 18.15 3.71
C ILE A 45 -2.23 18.44 2.67
N ASP A 46 -1.09 18.95 3.12
CA ASP A 46 0.01 19.47 2.28
C ASP A 46 1.27 18.59 2.31
N ASN A 47 1.31 17.59 3.19
CA ASN A 47 2.43 16.65 3.35
C ASN A 47 2.22 15.32 2.61
N VAL A 48 1.49 15.37 1.47
CA VAL A 48 1.23 14.21 0.62
C VAL A 48 1.59 14.51 -0.83
N GLU A 49 2.05 13.48 -1.51
CA GLU A 49 2.24 13.46 -2.96
C GLU A 49 1.51 12.25 -3.54
N PHE A 50 0.96 12.41 -4.75
CA PHE A 50 0.30 11.31 -5.45
C PHE A 50 0.88 11.18 -6.84
N TYR A 51 1.19 9.94 -7.24
CA TYR A 51 1.75 9.61 -8.54
C TYR A 51 0.92 8.53 -9.22
N GLN A 52 0.75 8.69 -10.54
CA GLN A 52 0.25 7.61 -11.35
C GLN A 52 1.41 6.68 -11.71
N ALA A 53 1.26 5.38 -11.44
CA ALA A 53 2.17 4.36 -11.92
C ALA A 53 1.45 3.02 -12.06
N ASP A 54 1.77 2.30 -13.13
CA ASP A 54 1.36 0.91 -13.29
C ASP A 54 2.25 0.04 -12.39
N LEU A 55 1.65 -0.49 -11.33
CA LEU A 55 2.37 -1.29 -10.33
C LEU A 55 2.67 -2.72 -10.80
N ASP A 56 2.14 -3.13 -11.96
CA ASP A 56 2.51 -4.38 -12.63
C ASP A 56 3.79 -4.23 -13.47
N GLN A 57 4.30 -2.99 -13.61
CA GLN A 57 5.55 -2.68 -14.28
C GLN A 57 6.66 -2.35 -13.28
N SER A 58 7.91 -2.38 -13.74
CA SER A 58 9.04 -1.91 -12.93
C SER A 58 8.88 -0.41 -12.63
N PHE A 59 9.03 -0.05 -11.36
CA PHE A 59 8.94 1.36 -10.92
C PHE A 59 10.28 1.94 -10.42
N SER A 60 11.39 1.26 -10.66
CA SER A 60 12.73 1.71 -10.23
C SER A 60 13.12 3.09 -10.78
N GLU A 61 12.58 3.46 -11.95
CA GLU A 61 12.82 4.75 -12.60
C GLU A 61 11.83 5.85 -12.17
N GLN A 62 10.84 5.51 -11.36
CA GLN A 62 9.85 6.48 -10.91
C GLN A 62 10.46 7.48 -9.91
N PRO A 63 10.07 8.77 -9.95
CA PRO A 63 10.65 9.80 -9.07
C PRO A 63 10.53 9.47 -7.59
N TRP A 64 9.42 8.85 -7.19
CA TRP A 64 9.15 8.48 -5.81
C TRP A 64 9.96 7.26 -5.34
N SER A 65 10.41 6.38 -6.25
CA SER A 65 11.15 5.16 -5.88
C SER A 65 12.54 5.44 -5.27
N LYS A 66 13.05 6.66 -5.43
CA LYS A 66 14.32 7.11 -4.85
C LYS A 66 14.15 7.72 -3.45
N GLN A 67 12.92 7.86 -2.99
CA GLN A 67 12.63 8.37 -1.64
C GLN A 67 12.81 7.25 -0.61
N HIS A 68 13.16 7.62 0.62
CA HIS A 68 13.24 6.68 1.73
C HIS A 68 11.89 6.56 2.44
N PHE A 69 11.39 5.34 2.57
CA PHE A 69 10.15 5.03 3.28
C PHE A 69 10.42 4.12 4.47
N ASN A 70 9.91 4.48 5.65
CA ASN A 70 9.98 3.64 6.84
C ASN A 70 8.89 2.56 6.84
N LYS A 71 7.74 2.89 6.28
CA LYS A 71 6.54 2.06 6.30
C LYS A 71 5.86 2.04 4.95
N ILE A 72 5.30 0.89 4.61
CA ILE A 72 4.53 0.70 3.38
C ILE A 72 3.14 0.18 3.75
N LEU A 73 2.11 0.75 3.14
CA LEU A 73 0.76 0.22 3.12
C LEU A 73 0.49 -0.39 1.75
N LEU A 74 -0.12 -1.57 1.74
CA LEU A 74 -0.59 -2.26 0.55
C LEU A 74 -2.07 -2.58 0.69
N ASP A 75 -2.88 -2.15 -0.26
CA ASP A 75 -4.29 -2.53 -0.40
C ASP A 75 -4.56 -2.98 -1.85
N PRO A 76 -3.95 -4.07 -2.29
CA PRO A 76 -3.99 -4.49 -3.68
C PRO A 76 -5.35 -5.11 -4.05
N PRO A 77 -5.64 -5.25 -5.37
CA PRO A 77 -6.80 -5.98 -5.85
C PRO A 77 -6.73 -7.47 -5.47
N ARG A 78 -7.79 -8.22 -5.78
CA ARG A 78 -7.91 -9.66 -5.47
C ARG A 78 -6.77 -10.52 -6.02
N SER A 79 -6.08 -10.07 -7.06
CA SER A 79 -4.89 -10.72 -7.64
C SER A 79 -3.65 -10.65 -6.73
N GLY A 80 -3.67 -9.81 -5.70
CA GLY A 80 -2.53 -9.54 -4.83
C GLY A 80 -1.53 -8.56 -5.46
N ALA A 81 -0.35 -8.46 -4.87
CA ALA A 81 0.70 -7.51 -5.24
C ALA A 81 2.01 -8.18 -5.72
N ALA A 82 1.99 -9.46 -6.10
CA ALA A 82 3.20 -10.25 -6.38
C ALA A 82 4.20 -9.55 -7.33
N PHE A 83 3.68 -8.86 -8.37
CA PHE A 83 4.53 -8.17 -9.35
C PHE A 83 5.31 -6.99 -8.74
N ALA A 84 4.69 -6.27 -7.79
CA ALA A 84 5.30 -5.12 -7.14
C ALA A 84 6.25 -5.50 -6.01
N LEU A 85 6.07 -6.66 -5.36
CA LEU A 85 6.70 -6.98 -4.09
C LEU A 85 8.23 -7.02 -4.14
N ASN A 86 8.83 -7.54 -5.22
CA ASN A 86 10.29 -7.61 -5.32
C ASN A 86 10.90 -6.20 -5.27
N ALA A 87 10.46 -5.31 -6.17
CA ALA A 87 10.94 -3.94 -6.22
C ALA A 87 10.59 -3.14 -4.95
N LEU A 88 9.43 -3.43 -4.35
CA LEU A 88 8.99 -2.82 -3.10
C LEU A 88 9.88 -3.22 -1.91
N CYS A 89 10.28 -4.47 -1.82
CA CYS A 89 11.17 -4.94 -0.77
C CYS A 89 12.58 -4.34 -0.86
N GLU A 90 13.01 -3.96 -2.07
CA GLU A 90 14.28 -3.26 -2.31
C GLU A 90 14.28 -1.84 -1.74
N LEU A 91 13.10 -1.20 -1.56
CA LEU A 91 12.99 0.09 -0.86
C LEU A 91 13.41 0.01 0.61
N GLY A 92 13.46 -1.19 1.18
CA GLY A 92 14.04 -1.44 2.49
C GLY A 92 13.22 -0.93 3.68
N ALA A 93 11.90 -0.76 3.52
CA ALA A 93 11.03 -0.30 4.60
C ALA A 93 11.08 -1.25 5.81
N GLU A 94 11.01 -0.70 7.01
CA GLU A 94 11.04 -1.45 8.28
C GLU A 94 9.78 -2.29 8.49
N SER A 95 8.63 -1.81 7.98
CA SER A 95 7.36 -2.50 8.13
C SER A 95 6.44 -2.32 6.93
N ILE A 96 5.64 -3.36 6.69
CA ILE A 96 4.62 -3.40 5.64
C ILE A 96 3.29 -3.78 6.29
N LEU A 97 2.27 -2.96 6.10
CA LEU A 97 0.90 -3.27 6.44
C LEU A 97 0.18 -3.71 5.16
N TYR A 98 -0.29 -4.94 5.13
CA TYR A 98 -0.95 -5.54 3.97
C TYR A 98 -2.44 -5.74 4.27
N VAL A 99 -3.30 -5.04 3.54
CA VAL A 99 -4.75 -5.25 3.53
C VAL A 99 -5.08 -6.23 2.40
N SER A 100 -5.89 -7.23 2.65
CA SER A 100 -6.22 -8.25 1.65
C SER A 100 -7.66 -8.71 1.76
N CYS A 101 -8.34 -8.73 0.62
CA CYS A 101 -9.65 -9.35 0.44
C CYS A 101 -9.57 -10.81 -0.06
N ASN A 102 -8.36 -11.37 -0.24
CA ASN A 102 -8.16 -12.73 -0.75
C ASN A 102 -7.04 -13.45 0.01
N PRO A 103 -7.38 -14.40 0.91
CA PRO A 103 -6.38 -15.11 1.70
C PRO A 103 -5.37 -15.91 0.86
N ALA A 104 -5.78 -16.45 -0.28
CA ALA A 104 -4.88 -17.26 -1.11
C ALA A 104 -3.75 -16.43 -1.73
N THR A 105 -4.06 -15.22 -2.22
CA THR A 105 -3.04 -14.30 -2.74
C THR A 105 -2.20 -13.71 -1.62
N LEU A 106 -2.77 -13.46 -0.45
CA LEU A 106 -2.00 -13.02 0.73
C LEU A 106 -0.94 -14.06 1.14
N VAL A 107 -1.28 -15.35 1.15
CA VAL A 107 -0.31 -16.42 1.49
C VAL A 107 0.84 -16.43 0.50
N ARG A 108 0.57 -16.38 -0.81
CA ARG A 108 1.59 -16.31 -1.86
C ARG A 108 2.49 -15.09 -1.67
N ASP A 109 1.90 -13.93 -1.45
CA ASP A 109 2.62 -12.67 -1.31
C ASP A 109 3.43 -12.62 -0.01
N ALA A 110 2.91 -13.24 1.07
CA ALA A 110 3.63 -13.38 2.35
C ALA A 110 4.90 -14.24 2.20
N GLU A 111 4.89 -15.26 1.33
CA GLU A 111 6.09 -16.06 1.05
C GLU A 111 7.16 -15.21 0.35
N ILE A 112 6.77 -14.34 -0.59
CA ILE A 112 7.70 -13.41 -1.22
C ILE A 112 8.28 -12.46 -0.16
N LEU A 113 7.43 -11.82 0.65
CA LEU A 113 7.89 -10.92 1.72
C LEU A 113 8.85 -11.63 2.70
N ARG A 114 8.55 -12.88 3.03
CA ARG A 114 9.41 -13.69 3.90
C ARG A 114 10.79 -13.93 3.29
N SER A 115 10.89 -14.14 1.98
CA SER A 115 12.18 -14.33 1.30
C SER A 115 13.07 -13.09 1.38
N PHE A 116 12.49 -11.89 1.56
CA PHE A 116 13.19 -10.63 1.81
C PHE A 116 13.42 -10.31 3.30
N GLY A 117 13.13 -11.26 4.21
CA GLY A 117 13.39 -11.13 5.63
C GLY A 117 12.24 -10.54 6.45
N TYR A 118 11.08 -10.28 5.84
CA TYR A 118 9.89 -9.85 6.59
C TYR A 118 9.22 -11.03 7.30
N ARG A 119 8.69 -10.79 8.49
CA ARG A 119 7.94 -11.76 9.29
C ARG A 119 6.60 -11.19 9.71
N ILE A 120 5.59 -12.03 9.79
CA ILE A 120 4.27 -11.67 10.29
C ILE A 120 4.36 -11.46 11.79
N ILE A 121 3.91 -10.30 12.25
CA ILE A 121 3.83 -9.96 13.68
C ILE A 121 2.38 -10.03 14.16
N LYS A 122 1.44 -9.59 13.33
CA LYS A 122 0.02 -9.55 13.71
C LYS A 122 -0.85 -9.66 12.47
N THR A 123 -1.94 -10.41 12.60
CA THR A 123 -3.02 -10.44 11.61
C THR A 123 -4.34 -10.17 12.32
N ALA A 124 -5.17 -9.35 11.73
CA ALA A 124 -6.55 -9.12 12.13
C ALA A 124 -7.48 -9.43 10.95
N MET A 125 -8.68 -9.91 11.27
CA MET A 125 -9.72 -10.18 10.28
C MET A 125 -10.86 -9.20 10.51
N ILE A 126 -11.44 -8.70 9.41
CA ILE A 126 -12.54 -7.73 9.43
C ILE A 126 -13.66 -8.29 8.57
N ASP A 127 -14.79 -8.58 9.18
CA ASP A 127 -16.00 -8.99 8.47
C ASP A 127 -16.84 -7.74 8.15
N MET A 128 -16.59 -7.15 6.99
CA MET A 128 -17.34 -5.99 6.51
C MET A 128 -18.60 -6.37 5.72
N PHE A 129 -18.71 -7.64 5.31
CA PHE A 129 -19.80 -8.13 4.48
C PHE A 129 -20.42 -9.38 5.09
N PRO A 130 -21.09 -9.25 6.27
CA PRO A 130 -21.68 -10.40 6.96
C PRO A 130 -22.65 -11.16 6.03
N HIS A 131 -22.70 -12.48 6.19
CA HIS A 131 -23.44 -13.42 5.34
C HIS A 131 -22.92 -13.59 3.91
N THR A 132 -21.68 -13.15 3.63
CA THR A 132 -20.99 -13.41 2.36
C THR A 132 -19.68 -14.16 2.63
N SER A 133 -19.03 -14.64 1.57
CA SER A 133 -17.68 -15.24 1.65
C SER A 133 -16.55 -14.20 1.63
N HIS A 134 -16.87 -12.91 1.66
CA HIS A 134 -15.90 -11.83 1.59
C HIS A 134 -15.39 -11.48 2.99
N LEU A 135 -14.12 -11.73 3.22
CA LEU A 135 -13.43 -11.42 4.45
C LEU A 135 -12.21 -10.56 4.14
N GLU A 136 -12.09 -9.45 4.84
CA GLU A 136 -10.89 -8.62 4.80
C GLU A 136 -9.92 -9.04 5.89
N SER A 137 -8.64 -8.98 5.58
CA SER A 137 -7.58 -9.18 6.58
C SER A 137 -6.57 -8.03 6.53
N VAL A 138 -6.02 -7.71 7.68
CA VAL A 138 -4.95 -6.72 7.82
C VAL A 138 -3.77 -7.40 8.50
N THR A 139 -2.65 -7.49 7.80
CA THR A 139 -1.47 -8.21 8.27
C THR A 139 -0.26 -7.27 8.35
N LEU A 140 0.36 -7.22 9.52
CA LEU A 140 1.58 -6.45 9.76
C LEU A 140 2.80 -7.35 9.60
N PHE A 141 3.68 -6.95 8.69
CA PHE A 141 5.00 -7.53 8.49
C PHE A 141 6.08 -6.57 9.00
N ILE A 142 7.13 -7.12 9.62
CA ILE A 142 8.32 -6.37 10.08
C ILE A 142 9.57 -7.11 9.58
N LYS A 143 10.53 -6.33 9.15
CA LYS A 143 11.83 -6.85 8.70
C LYS A 143 12.76 -7.15 9.87
#